data_4d56d2f2b73c51dceac1f8fac72c7a04
#
_entry.id   4d56d2f2b73c51dceac1f8fac72c7a04
#
_cell.length_a   1.000
_cell.length_b   1.000
_cell.length_c   1.000
_cell.angle_alpha   90.00
_cell.angle_beta   90.00
_cell.angle_gamma   90.00
#
_symmetry.space_group_name_H-M   'P 1'
#
loop_
_entity.id
_entity.type
_entity.pdbx_description
1 polymer ?
#
loop_
_entity_poly.entity_id
_entity_poly.type
_entity_poly.pdbx_seq_one_letter_code
_entity_poly.pdbx_strand_id
1 'polypeptide(L)'
;MNRLNIKSIFAAVAIASVTFTSCDGYLETFPSDSLVSTDAITTLQDVETALNGTYYSLKSANYYGCDFVSRAEVGGEDVQTISSGGLRTDTYYRFIHRQNNSPENLWSYPYAVINRANVLLNAIETGDLPAGDELNNAKGEALALRALCHFNLLITYGKPYFVENGATPGVVLVKNVLSADDLPSRSTVAEGYDMVINDLEEALKCIGTEVKDARFNSWEIGRASCRE
;
A
#
# COMPACT_ATOMS: atom_id res chain seq x y z
N MET A 1 -66.35 -31.12 -1.19
CA MET A 1 -65.00 -31.48 -0.71
C MET A 1 -64.16 -31.91 -1.90
N ASN A 2 -63.30 -31.02 -2.40
CA ASN A 2 -62.43 -31.31 -3.54
C ASN A 2 -61.32 -32.28 -3.13
N ARG A 3 -61.32 -33.46 -3.72
CA ARG A 3 -60.20 -34.39 -3.60
C ARG A 3 -59.02 -33.83 -4.35
N LEU A 4 -58.07 -33.29 -3.64
CA LEU A 4 -56.74 -32.91 -4.23
C LEU A 4 -56.13 -34.19 -4.82
N ASN A 5 -55.87 -34.19 -6.11
CA ASN A 5 -55.27 -35.29 -6.84
C ASN A 5 -53.81 -35.46 -6.37
N ILE A 6 -53.44 -36.62 -5.82
CA ILE A 6 -52.07 -36.92 -5.36
C ILE A 6 -51.05 -36.62 -6.47
N LYS A 7 -51.39 -36.81 -7.72
CA LYS A 7 -50.54 -36.51 -8.88
C LYS A 7 -50.23 -34.99 -9.03
N SER A 8 -51.16 -34.12 -8.65
CA SER A 8 -50.95 -32.66 -8.68
C SER A 8 -50.05 -32.20 -7.52
N ILE A 9 -50.09 -32.88 -6.39
CA ILE A 9 -49.21 -32.61 -5.25
C ILE A 9 -47.76 -32.99 -5.59
N PHE A 10 -47.56 -34.16 -6.21
CA PHE A 10 -46.23 -34.59 -6.65
C PHE A 10 -45.66 -33.67 -7.75
N ALA A 11 -46.48 -33.19 -8.68
CA ALA A 11 -46.05 -32.25 -9.70
C ALA A 11 -45.66 -30.88 -9.08
N ALA A 12 -46.40 -30.38 -8.09
CA ALA A 12 -46.08 -29.12 -7.39
C ALA A 12 -44.78 -29.22 -6.54
N VAL A 13 -44.53 -30.35 -5.89
CA VAL A 13 -43.29 -30.60 -5.11
C VAL A 13 -42.09 -30.74 -6.04
N ALA A 14 -42.24 -31.38 -7.22
CA ALA A 14 -41.14 -31.48 -8.19
C ALA A 14 -40.76 -30.13 -8.81
N ILE A 15 -41.75 -29.23 -9.03
CA ILE A 15 -41.47 -27.87 -9.52
C ILE A 15 -40.84 -27.01 -8.43
N ALA A 16 -41.25 -27.13 -7.18
CA ALA A 16 -40.66 -26.40 -6.05
C ALA A 16 -39.18 -26.78 -5.75
N SER A 17 -38.77 -28.03 -6.01
CA SER A 17 -37.40 -28.49 -5.77
C SER A 17 -36.38 -27.97 -6.80
N VAL A 18 -36.80 -27.50 -7.99
CA VAL A 18 -35.91 -26.96 -9.03
C VAL A 18 -35.62 -25.47 -8.82
N THR A 19 -36.39 -24.76 -7.98
CA THR A 19 -36.17 -23.32 -7.72
C THR A 19 -35.17 -23.01 -6.62
N PHE A 20 -34.57 -24.00 -5.95
CA PHE A 20 -33.57 -23.81 -4.90
C PHE A 20 -32.12 -24.05 -5.36
N THR A 21 -31.86 -24.19 -6.66
CA THR A 21 -30.49 -24.11 -7.14
C THR A 21 -30.07 -22.63 -7.15
N SER A 22 -29.72 -22.13 -5.98
CA SER A 22 -29.03 -20.86 -5.83
C SER A 22 -27.62 -21.02 -6.44
N CYS A 23 -27.33 -20.25 -7.47
CA CYS A 23 -25.97 -20.11 -7.96
C CYS A 23 -25.19 -19.26 -6.95
N ASP A 24 -24.57 -19.87 -5.95
CA ASP A 24 -23.73 -19.17 -4.97
C ASP A 24 -22.58 -18.38 -5.65
N GLY A 25 -22.06 -18.87 -6.77
CA GLY A 25 -20.99 -18.19 -7.51
C GLY A 25 -21.38 -16.91 -8.26
N TYR A 26 -22.67 -16.57 -8.36
CA TYR A 26 -23.11 -15.34 -9.07
C TYR A 26 -23.17 -14.11 -8.15
N LEU A 27 -23.12 -14.32 -6.84
CA LEU A 27 -23.17 -13.24 -5.84
C LEU A 27 -21.79 -12.81 -5.35
N GLU A 28 -20.74 -13.56 -5.67
CA GLU A 28 -19.36 -13.17 -5.42
C GLU A 28 -18.85 -12.25 -6.54
N THR A 29 -19.45 -11.07 -6.66
CA THR A 29 -18.86 -10.00 -7.45
C THR A 29 -17.75 -9.35 -6.63
N PHE A 30 -16.51 -9.74 -6.90
CA PHE A 30 -15.35 -8.97 -6.44
C PHE A 30 -15.46 -7.56 -7.04
N PRO A 31 -15.33 -6.49 -6.24
CA PRO A 31 -15.29 -5.14 -6.78
C PRO A 31 -14.19 -5.06 -7.84
N SER A 32 -14.52 -4.59 -9.04
CA SER A 32 -13.56 -4.47 -10.15
C SER A 32 -12.38 -3.53 -9.84
N ASP A 33 -12.50 -2.74 -8.79
CA ASP A 33 -11.49 -1.80 -8.29
C ASP A 33 -10.60 -2.38 -7.16
N SER A 34 -10.90 -3.57 -6.65
CA SER A 34 -10.08 -4.26 -5.66
C SER A 34 -9.24 -5.38 -6.32
N LEU A 35 -8.44 -5.00 -7.30
CA LEU A 35 -7.43 -5.88 -7.88
C LEU A 35 -6.28 -6.09 -6.90
N VAL A 36 -6.56 -6.64 -5.72
CA VAL A 36 -5.47 -7.15 -4.89
C VAL A 36 -5.98 -8.25 -3.97
N SER A 37 -6.44 -9.33 -4.55
CA SER A 37 -6.37 -10.60 -3.86
C SER A 37 -5.04 -11.26 -4.23
N THR A 38 -4.38 -11.86 -3.26
CA THR A 38 -3.18 -12.69 -3.49
C THR A 38 -3.42 -13.76 -4.56
N ASP A 39 -4.67 -14.17 -4.72
CA ASP A 39 -5.12 -15.17 -5.72
C ASP A 39 -5.10 -14.64 -7.16
N ALA A 40 -4.96 -13.32 -7.37
CA ALA A 40 -4.88 -12.73 -8.71
C ALA A 40 -3.45 -12.70 -9.28
N ILE A 41 -2.42 -12.99 -8.48
CA ILE A 41 -1.01 -12.96 -8.88
C ILE A 41 -0.52 -14.42 -8.97
N THR A 42 -0.59 -14.99 -10.17
CA THR A 42 -0.29 -16.40 -10.41
C THR A 42 0.86 -16.61 -11.40
N THR A 43 1.28 -15.56 -12.11
CA THR A 43 2.35 -15.61 -13.11
C THR A 43 3.36 -14.48 -12.88
N LEU A 44 4.58 -14.62 -13.45
CA LEU A 44 5.58 -13.53 -13.43
C LEU A 44 5.07 -12.27 -14.12
N GLN A 45 4.22 -12.40 -15.14
CA GLN A 45 3.59 -11.25 -15.79
C GLN A 45 2.62 -10.52 -14.86
N ASP A 46 1.91 -11.24 -14.00
CA ASP A 46 1.04 -10.62 -12.98
C ASP A 46 1.85 -9.89 -11.92
N VAL A 47 2.99 -10.49 -11.49
CA VAL A 47 3.95 -9.87 -10.57
C VAL A 47 4.45 -8.54 -11.15
N GLU A 48 4.90 -8.53 -12.39
CA GLU A 48 5.39 -7.33 -13.08
C GLU A 48 4.28 -6.27 -13.21
N THR A 49 3.06 -6.69 -13.55
CA THR A 49 1.90 -5.80 -13.65
C THR A 49 1.54 -5.18 -12.30
N ALA A 50 1.51 -5.97 -11.23
CA ALA A 50 1.23 -5.51 -9.87
C ALA A 50 2.31 -4.55 -9.37
N LEU A 51 3.58 -4.85 -9.65
CA LEU A 51 4.71 -3.99 -9.32
C LEU A 51 4.63 -2.63 -10.04
N ASN A 52 4.38 -2.64 -11.35
CA ASN A 52 4.17 -1.42 -12.13
C ASN A 52 2.99 -0.59 -11.61
N GLY A 53 1.89 -1.25 -11.22
CA GLY A 53 0.75 -0.61 -10.56
C GLY A 53 1.10 0.05 -9.22
N THR A 54 2.02 -0.57 -8.47
CA THR A 54 2.53 -0.02 -7.20
C THR A 54 3.37 1.22 -7.44
N TYR A 55 4.30 1.20 -8.40
CA TYR A 55 5.05 2.39 -8.84
C TYR A 55 4.14 3.50 -9.37
N TYR A 56 3.14 3.14 -10.17
CA TYR A 56 2.19 4.13 -10.70
C TYR A 56 1.46 4.87 -9.58
N SER A 57 1.17 4.19 -8.47
CA SER A 57 0.50 4.80 -7.32
C SER A 57 1.31 5.94 -6.68
N LEU A 58 2.65 5.92 -6.79
CA LEU A 58 3.50 7.03 -6.33
C LEU A 58 3.24 8.32 -7.13
N LYS A 59 2.86 8.23 -8.40
CA LYS A 59 2.65 9.39 -9.30
C LYS A 59 1.38 10.18 -8.98
N SER A 60 0.58 9.75 -8.00
CA SER A 60 -0.62 10.50 -7.61
C SER A 60 -0.28 11.94 -7.26
N ALA A 61 -1.12 12.90 -7.71
CA ALA A 61 -1.02 14.31 -7.33
C ALA A 61 -1.10 14.52 -5.81
N ASN A 62 -1.73 13.61 -5.10
CA ASN A 62 -1.84 13.62 -3.64
C ASN A 62 -0.60 13.03 -2.94
N TYR A 63 0.42 12.61 -3.70
CA TYR A 63 1.67 12.08 -3.16
C TYR A 63 2.86 12.68 -3.93
N TYR A 64 3.74 11.87 -4.56
CA TYR A 64 4.92 12.35 -5.27
C TYR A 64 4.62 13.20 -6.50
N GLY A 65 3.43 13.06 -7.10
CA GLY A 65 3.04 13.87 -8.25
C GLY A 65 2.88 15.36 -7.94
N CYS A 66 2.62 15.73 -6.67
CA CYS A 66 2.54 17.13 -6.26
C CYS A 66 2.70 17.33 -4.74
N ASP A 67 1.79 16.79 -3.91
CA ASP A 67 1.64 17.20 -2.50
C ASP A 67 2.88 16.95 -1.65
N PHE A 68 3.59 15.84 -1.85
CA PHE A 68 4.77 15.50 -1.07
C PHE A 68 5.92 16.48 -1.33
N VAL A 69 6.18 16.80 -2.61
CA VAL A 69 7.25 17.72 -3.02
C VAL A 69 6.88 19.16 -2.67
N SER A 70 5.69 19.60 -3.06
CA SER A 70 5.27 20.99 -2.82
C SER A 70 5.15 21.33 -1.33
N ARG A 71 4.85 20.36 -0.45
CA ARG A 71 4.85 20.59 0.99
C ARG A 71 6.26 20.93 1.51
N ALA A 72 7.26 20.21 1.05
CA ALA A 72 8.65 20.45 1.46
C ALA A 72 9.14 21.82 0.97
N GLU A 73 8.90 22.14 -0.32
CA GLU A 73 9.30 23.39 -0.95
C GLU A 73 8.60 24.61 -0.34
N VAL A 74 7.28 24.52 -0.13
CA VAL A 74 6.48 25.63 0.43
C VAL A 74 6.79 25.86 1.91
N GLY A 75 7.20 24.83 2.67
CA GLY A 75 7.69 24.94 4.03
C GLY A 75 9.14 25.46 4.12
N GLY A 76 9.87 25.52 3.01
CA GLY A 76 11.20 26.07 2.90
C GLY A 76 11.19 27.59 2.68
N GLU A 77 12.37 28.17 2.39
CA GLU A 77 12.54 29.60 2.11
C GLU A 77 12.49 29.92 0.61
N ASP A 78 12.55 28.90 -0.26
CA ASP A 78 12.70 29.07 -1.71
C ASP A 78 11.39 29.38 -2.43
N VAL A 79 10.24 29.04 -1.83
CA VAL A 79 8.91 29.23 -2.43
C VAL A 79 8.02 30.06 -1.52
N GLN A 80 7.42 31.09 -2.09
CA GLN A 80 6.45 31.94 -1.40
C GLN A 80 5.04 31.75 -1.96
N THR A 81 4.05 31.57 -1.09
CA THR A 81 2.65 31.52 -1.50
C THR A 81 2.08 32.94 -1.61
N ILE A 82 1.26 33.17 -2.64
CA ILE A 82 0.52 34.44 -2.78
C ILE A 82 -0.55 34.48 -1.68
N SER A 83 -0.65 35.58 -0.96
CA SER A 83 -1.46 35.75 0.28
C SER A 83 -2.98 35.80 0.05
N SER A 84 -3.50 35.14 -0.96
CA SER A 84 -4.94 35.15 -1.27
C SER A 84 -5.68 34.03 -0.57
N GLY A 85 -5.64 33.85 0.72
CA GLY A 85 -6.34 32.87 1.55
C GLY A 85 -7.08 31.71 0.88
N GLY A 86 -6.96 30.51 1.40
CA GLY A 86 -7.65 29.30 0.88
C GLY A 86 -6.86 28.49 -0.16
N LEU A 87 -5.60 28.78 -0.38
CA LEU A 87 -4.73 27.94 -1.19
C LEU A 87 -4.42 26.64 -0.46
N ARG A 88 -4.33 25.55 -1.21
CA ARG A 88 -4.03 24.20 -0.74
C ARG A 88 -2.73 24.12 0.09
N THR A 89 -1.77 25.00 -0.20
CA THR A 89 -0.46 25.09 0.44
C THR A 89 -0.37 26.10 1.57
N ASP A 90 -1.39 26.91 1.84
CA ASP A 90 -1.35 28.01 2.82
C ASP A 90 -1.04 27.50 4.25
N THR A 91 -1.57 26.35 4.61
CA THR A 91 -1.31 25.70 5.90
C THR A 91 0.17 25.33 6.09
N TYR A 92 0.84 24.87 5.03
CA TYR A 92 2.26 24.53 5.05
C TYR A 92 3.13 25.79 5.10
N TYR A 93 2.81 26.76 4.28
CA TYR A 93 3.51 28.03 4.22
C TYR A 93 3.50 28.79 5.56
N ARG A 94 2.35 28.78 6.25
CA ARG A 94 2.19 29.45 7.55
C ARG A 94 2.57 28.60 8.74
N PHE A 95 2.99 27.36 8.55
CA PHE A 95 3.25 26.39 9.61
C PHE A 95 2.07 26.19 10.57
N ILE A 96 0.82 26.36 10.08
CA ILE A 96 -0.41 26.20 10.87
C ILE A 96 -0.87 24.74 10.77
N HIS A 97 -0.22 23.87 11.54
CA HIS A 97 -0.62 22.46 11.62
C HIS A 97 -1.49 22.23 12.84
N ARG A 98 -2.70 21.73 12.63
CA ARG A 98 -3.66 21.39 13.67
C ARG A 98 -4.20 19.98 13.39
N GLN A 99 -4.79 19.36 14.40
CA GLN A 99 -5.38 18.03 14.28
C GLN A 99 -6.42 17.91 13.14
N ASN A 100 -7.16 19.00 12.88
CA ASN A 100 -8.23 19.02 11.86
C ASN A 100 -7.77 19.53 10.47
N ASN A 101 -6.53 19.90 10.30
CA ASN A 101 -5.96 20.33 9.01
C ASN A 101 -4.61 19.66 8.69
N SER A 102 -4.38 18.50 9.25
CA SER A 102 -3.26 17.63 8.92
C SER A 102 -3.34 17.20 7.44
N PRO A 103 -2.21 16.98 6.76
CA PRO A 103 -2.19 16.54 5.37
C PRO A 103 -2.64 15.08 5.24
N GLU A 104 -3.94 14.83 5.24
CA GLU A 104 -4.55 13.51 5.21
C GLU A 104 -4.07 12.66 4.02
N ASN A 105 -3.87 13.29 2.87
CA ASN A 105 -3.37 12.61 1.68
C ASN A 105 -1.98 11.99 1.90
N LEU A 106 -1.09 12.71 2.59
CA LEU A 106 0.26 12.23 2.90
C LEU A 106 0.27 11.12 3.97
N TRP A 107 -0.87 10.85 4.60
CA TRP A 107 -1.09 9.67 5.44
C TRP A 107 -1.66 8.51 4.64
N SER A 108 -2.77 8.72 3.94
CA SER A 108 -3.52 7.63 3.29
C SER A 108 -2.82 7.06 2.05
N TYR A 109 -2.20 7.90 1.22
CA TYR A 109 -1.58 7.42 -0.02
C TYR A 109 -0.35 6.53 0.20
N PRO A 110 0.61 6.85 1.09
CA PRO A 110 1.69 5.92 1.41
C PRO A 110 1.19 4.57 1.91
N TYR A 111 0.15 4.54 2.77
CA TYR A 111 -0.42 3.27 3.22
C TYR A 111 -1.09 2.48 2.09
N ALA A 112 -1.69 3.14 1.12
CA ALA A 112 -2.22 2.45 -0.06
C ALA A 112 -1.08 1.78 -0.88
N VAL A 113 0.07 2.44 -1.02
CA VAL A 113 1.26 1.86 -1.67
C VAL A 113 1.83 0.70 -0.84
N ILE A 114 1.95 0.87 0.48
CA ILE A 114 2.39 -0.18 1.42
C ILE A 114 1.51 -1.42 1.30
N ASN A 115 0.19 -1.24 1.27
CA ASN A 115 -0.72 -2.37 1.11
C ASN A 115 -0.50 -3.11 -0.21
N ARG A 116 -0.35 -2.40 -1.33
CA ARG A 116 -0.03 -3.01 -2.65
C ARG A 116 1.29 -3.77 -2.61
N ALA A 117 2.34 -3.19 -2.00
CA ALA A 117 3.62 -3.86 -1.82
C ALA A 117 3.47 -5.12 -0.95
N ASN A 118 2.72 -5.08 0.14
CA ASN A 118 2.49 -6.23 1.01
C ASN A 118 1.74 -7.35 0.31
N VAL A 119 0.74 -7.01 -0.52
CA VAL A 119 0.02 -8.05 -1.29
C VAL A 119 0.95 -8.72 -2.30
N LEU A 120 1.77 -7.93 -3.00
CA LEU A 120 2.77 -8.49 -3.92
C LEU A 120 3.78 -9.37 -3.18
N LEU A 121 4.31 -8.92 -2.05
CA LEU A 121 5.24 -9.70 -1.21
C LEU A 121 4.59 -10.99 -0.72
N ASN A 122 3.34 -10.91 -0.26
CA ASN A 122 2.60 -12.10 0.18
C ASN A 122 2.39 -13.10 -0.97
N ALA A 123 2.03 -12.63 -2.17
CA ALA A 123 1.88 -13.49 -3.34
C ALA A 123 3.20 -14.14 -3.76
N ILE A 124 4.33 -13.43 -3.66
CA ILE A 124 5.67 -13.97 -3.92
C ILE A 124 6.06 -15.04 -2.90
N GLU A 125 5.69 -14.87 -1.63
CA GLU A 125 6.05 -15.78 -0.54
C GLU A 125 5.16 -17.02 -0.46
N THR A 126 3.88 -16.89 -0.77
CA THR A 126 2.89 -17.96 -0.61
C THR A 126 2.44 -18.59 -1.92
N GLY A 127 2.68 -17.92 -3.06
CA GLY A 127 2.30 -18.39 -4.39
C GLY A 127 3.25 -19.46 -4.94
N ASP A 128 2.74 -20.23 -5.90
CA ASP A 128 3.53 -21.20 -6.68
C ASP A 128 4.14 -20.51 -7.92
N LEU A 129 4.98 -19.50 -7.67
CA LEU A 129 5.64 -18.72 -8.72
C LEU A 129 7.03 -19.31 -9.04
N PRO A 130 7.44 -19.30 -10.32
CA PRO A 130 8.74 -19.82 -10.70
C PRO A 130 9.86 -18.97 -10.08
N ALA A 131 10.73 -19.62 -9.30
CA ALA A 131 11.88 -18.97 -8.69
C ALA A 131 12.89 -18.50 -9.77
N GLY A 132 13.49 -17.33 -9.56
CA GLY A 132 14.50 -16.76 -10.46
C GLY A 132 14.80 -15.30 -10.14
N ASP A 133 15.75 -14.75 -10.92
CA ASP A 133 16.23 -13.37 -10.71
C ASP A 133 15.11 -12.33 -10.90
N GLU A 134 14.18 -12.58 -11.82
CA GLU A 134 13.05 -11.70 -12.09
C GLU A 134 12.13 -11.60 -10.87
N LEU A 135 11.78 -12.74 -10.24
CA LEU A 135 10.98 -12.78 -9.04
C LEU A 135 11.70 -12.14 -7.84
N ASN A 136 13.01 -12.40 -7.70
CA ASN A 136 13.84 -11.80 -6.67
C ASN A 136 13.92 -10.29 -6.84
N ASN A 137 14.13 -9.79 -8.06
CA ASN A 137 14.12 -8.34 -8.32
C ASN A 137 12.79 -7.70 -7.94
N ALA A 138 11.67 -8.31 -8.32
CA ALA A 138 10.35 -7.80 -7.97
C ALA A 138 10.13 -7.77 -6.45
N LYS A 139 10.60 -8.80 -5.72
CA LYS A 139 10.59 -8.81 -4.25
C LYS A 139 11.41 -7.65 -3.67
N GLY A 140 12.63 -7.46 -4.17
CA GLY A 140 13.49 -6.37 -3.71
C GLY A 140 12.90 -4.99 -3.96
N GLU A 141 12.32 -4.76 -5.12
CA GLU A 141 11.65 -3.50 -5.47
C GLU A 141 10.41 -3.25 -4.59
N ALA A 142 9.61 -4.28 -4.30
CA ALA A 142 8.45 -4.17 -3.42
C ALA A 142 8.85 -3.82 -1.97
N LEU A 143 9.92 -4.42 -1.46
CA LEU A 143 10.50 -4.09 -0.15
C LEU A 143 11.00 -2.64 -0.12
N ALA A 144 11.70 -2.19 -1.15
CA ALA A 144 12.18 -0.82 -1.25
C ALA A 144 11.04 0.20 -1.30
N LEU A 145 9.96 -0.08 -2.03
CA LEU A 145 8.75 0.75 -2.07
C LEU A 145 8.08 0.84 -0.71
N ARG A 146 7.98 -0.28 0.02
CA ARG A 146 7.44 -0.32 1.38
C ARG A 146 8.29 0.50 2.34
N ALA A 147 9.59 0.36 2.28
CA ALA A 147 10.54 1.13 3.08
C ALA A 147 10.43 2.63 2.80
N LEU A 148 10.41 3.04 1.52
CA LEU A 148 10.26 4.43 1.11
C LEU A 148 8.98 5.05 1.69
N CYS A 149 7.86 4.34 1.61
CA CYS A 149 6.57 4.85 2.11
C CYS A 149 6.54 4.97 3.63
N HIS A 150 7.09 4.00 4.37
CA HIS A 150 7.22 4.11 5.83
C HIS A 150 8.17 5.23 6.24
N PHE A 151 9.29 5.40 5.54
CA PHE A 151 10.21 6.52 5.76
C PHE A 151 9.51 7.87 5.56
N ASN A 152 8.74 8.04 4.48
CA ASN A 152 8.00 9.26 4.23
C ASN A 152 6.95 9.56 5.31
N LEU A 153 6.29 8.53 5.81
CA LEU A 153 5.36 8.65 6.94
C LEU A 153 6.09 9.10 8.22
N LEU A 154 7.25 8.50 8.51
CA LEU A 154 8.05 8.82 9.68
C LEU A 154 8.52 10.27 9.67
N ILE A 155 9.11 10.75 8.56
CA ILE A 155 9.58 12.14 8.46
C ILE A 155 8.45 13.17 8.42
N THR A 156 7.23 12.74 8.04
CA THR A 156 6.07 13.62 7.97
C THR A 156 5.33 13.73 9.30
N TYR A 157 5.18 12.62 10.03
CA TYR A 157 4.30 12.52 11.21
C TYR A 157 5.02 12.11 12.51
N GLY A 158 6.25 11.63 12.41
CA GLY A 158 7.11 11.35 13.56
C GLY A 158 7.86 12.60 14.04
N LYS A 159 8.34 12.58 15.27
CA LYS A 159 9.34 13.53 15.72
C LYS A 159 10.73 13.14 15.19
N PRO A 160 11.66 14.09 15.05
CA PRO A 160 13.04 13.76 14.70
C PRO A 160 13.64 12.71 15.65
N TYR A 161 14.45 11.80 15.10
CA TYR A 161 15.01 10.66 15.86
C TYR A 161 15.79 11.07 17.11
N PHE A 162 16.52 12.20 17.08
CA PHE A 162 17.30 12.70 18.22
C PHE A 162 16.42 13.07 19.43
N VAL A 163 15.10 13.24 19.24
CA VAL A 163 14.18 13.48 20.34
C VAL A 163 13.94 12.16 21.05
N GLU A 164 14.37 12.08 22.31
CA GLU A 164 14.26 10.87 23.15
C GLU A 164 14.85 9.61 22.50
N ASN A 165 15.86 9.76 21.63
CA ASN A 165 16.49 8.66 20.89
C ASN A 165 15.46 7.79 20.13
N GLY A 166 14.44 8.43 19.54
CA GLY A 166 13.42 7.75 18.78
C GLY A 166 12.33 7.04 19.60
N ALA A 167 12.31 7.18 20.93
CA ALA A 167 11.29 6.57 21.78
C ALA A 167 9.89 7.23 21.65
N THR A 168 9.81 8.39 20.97
CA THR A 168 8.54 9.07 20.72
C THR A 168 7.63 8.27 19.78
N PRO A 169 6.29 8.47 19.85
CA PRO A 169 5.37 7.82 18.91
C PRO A 169 5.69 8.15 17.46
N GLY A 170 5.90 7.11 16.66
CA GLY A 170 6.12 7.14 15.23
C GLY A 170 4.84 7.00 14.44
N VAL A 171 4.78 5.99 13.56
CA VAL A 171 3.66 5.68 12.68
C VAL A 171 3.21 4.24 12.84
N VAL A 172 2.13 3.85 12.20
CA VAL A 172 1.69 2.45 12.17
C VAL A 172 2.60 1.68 11.21
N LEU A 173 3.24 0.62 11.68
CA LEU A 173 4.10 -0.24 10.86
C LEU A 173 3.28 -1.40 10.31
N VAL A 174 3.13 -1.47 8.99
CA VAL A 174 2.32 -2.47 8.29
C VAL A 174 3.23 -3.38 7.48
N LYS A 175 3.51 -4.58 8.00
CA LYS A 175 4.40 -5.57 7.36
C LYS A 175 3.65 -6.58 6.50
N ASN A 176 2.37 -6.79 6.77
CA ASN A 176 1.53 -7.79 6.13
C ASN A 176 0.27 -7.15 5.56
N VAL A 177 -0.48 -7.91 4.78
CA VAL A 177 -1.82 -7.51 4.36
C VAL A 177 -2.72 -7.48 5.59
N LEU A 178 -3.39 -6.35 5.83
CA LEU A 178 -4.31 -6.18 6.94
C LEU A 178 -5.73 -6.53 6.51
N SER A 179 -6.48 -7.14 7.42
CA SER A 179 -7.93 -7.30 7.28
C SER A 179 -8.67 -6.04 7.75
N ALA A 180 -9.97 -5.95 7.46
CA ALA A 180 -10.79 -4.82 7.90
C ALA A 180 -10.92 -4.72 9.43
N ASP A 181 -10.70 -5.81 10.15
CA ASP A 181 -10.81 -5.89 11.61
C ASP A 181 -9.48 -5.58 12.32
N ASP A 182 -8.37 -5.49 11.57
CA ASP A 182 -7.06 -5.19 12.13
C ASP A 182 -6.94 -3.70 12.48
N LEU A 183 -6.68 -3.41 13.73
CA LEU A 183 -6.52 -2.05 14.27
C LEU A 183 -5.13 -1.88 14.89
N PRO A 184 -4.05 -1.86 14.09
CA PRO A 184 -2.70 -1.73 14.61
C PRO A 184 -2.45 -0.36 15.24
N SER A 185 -1.72 -0.35 16.36
CA SER A 185 -1.31 0.88 17.03
C SER A 185 -0.06 1.48 16.39
N ARG A 186 0.24 2.75 16.72
CA ARG A 186 1.49 3.41 16.33
C ARG A 186 2.66 2.77 17.07
N SER A 187 3.75 2.56 16.33
CA SER A 187 5.05 2.16 16.87
C SER A 187 5.86 3.38 17.31
N THR A 188 7.01 3.17 17.89
CA THR A 188 7.99 4.24 18.12
C THR A 188 8.68 4.66 16.82
N VAL A 189 9.28 5.85 16.82
CA VAL A 189 10.12 6.31 15.70
C VAL A 189 11.30 5.37 15.46
N ALA A 190 11.94 4.88 16.53
CA ALA A 190 13.08 3.95 16.43
C ALA A 190 12.69 2.65 15.75
N GLU A 191 11.59 2.00 16.18
CA GLU A 191 11.06 0.78 15.53
C GLU A 191 10.71 1.03 14.05
N GLY A 192 10.25 2.23 13.73
CA GLY A 192 9.99 2.63 12.36
C GLY A 192 11.25 2.68 11.50
N TYR A 193 12.31 3.32 11.97
CA TYR A 193 13.59 3.34 11.26
C TYR A 193 14.22 1.95 11.16
N ASP A 194 14.15 1.14 12.21
CA ASP A 194 14.65 -0.24 12.18
C ASP A 194 13.92 -1.06 11.09
N MET A 195 12.61 -0.92 10.96
CA MET A 195 11.85 -1.56 9.90
C MET A 195 12.28 -1.10 8.51
N VAL A 196 12.44 0.22 8.31
CA VAL A 196 12.88 0.78 7.02
C VAL A 196 14.24 0.24 6.63
N ILE A 197 15.21 0.23 7.58
CA ILE A 197 16.55 -0.29 7.32
C ILE A 197 16.51 -1.79 7.00
N ASN A 198 15.76 -2.58 7.77
CA ASN A 198 15.65 -4.01 7.53
C ASN A 198 15.05 -4.31 6.14
N ASP A 199 14.00 -3.58 5.72
CA ASP A 199 13.41 -3.75 4.40
C ASP A 199 14.40 -3.40 3.27
N LEU A 200 15.22 -2.33 3.45
CA LEU A 200 16.24 -1.95 2.48
C LEU A 200 17.40 -2.96 2.43
N GLU A 201 17.85 -3.49 3.57
CA GLU A 201 18.88 -4.53 3.64
C GLU A 201 18.43 -5.83 2.98
N GLU A 202 17.16 -6.24 3.17
CA GLU A 202 16.60 -7.40 2.47
C GLU A 202 16.41 -7.12 0.97
N ALA A 203 15.99 -5.90 0.60
CA ALA A 203 15.88 -5.51 -0.80
C ALA A 203 17.24 -5.62 -1.53
N LEU A 204 18.33 -5.18 -0.90
CA LEU A 204 19.68 -5.28 -1.47
C LEU A 204 20.14 -6.72 -1.74
N LYS A 205 19.65 -7.69 -0.99
CA LYS A 205 19.97 -9.11 -1.23
C LYS A 205 19.22 -9.69 -2.43
N CYS A 206 18.09 -9.07 -2.78
CA CYS A 206 17.17 -9.56 -3.82
C CYS A 206 17.37 -8.86 -5.16
N ILE A 207 17.70 -7.56 -5.15
CA ILE A 207 17.68 -6.72 -6.34
C ILE A 207 19.04 -6.73 -7.06
N GLY A 208 19.02 -6.83 -8.39
CA GLY A 208 20.22 -6.76 -9.22
C GLY A 208 20.73 -5.34 -9.42
N THR A 209 21.84 -5.24 -10.16
CA THR A 209 22.49 -3.97 -10.51
C THR A 209 21.94 -3.34 -11.79
N GLU A 210 21.03 -4.02 -12.49
CA GLU A 210 20.46 -3.53 -13.73
C GLU A 210 19.65 -2.25 -13.47
N VAL A 211 19.95 -1.20 -14.22
CA VAL A 211 19.22 0.07 -14.14
C VAL A 211 18.01 -0.01 -15.07
N LYS A 212 16.82 -0.09 -14.49
CA LYS A 212 15.56 0.07 -15.22
C LYS A 212 15.05 1.49 -14.98
N ASP A 213 14.67 2.20 -16.03
CA ASP A 213 14.20 3.58 -15.95
C ASP A 213 13.11 3.77 -14.88
N ALA A 214 13.33 4.71 -13.96
CA ALA A 214 12.42 5.09 -12.89
C ALA A 214 12.05 3.95 -11.89
N ARG A 215 12.88 2.91 -11.78
CA ARG A 215 12.70 1.79 -10.82
C ARG A 215 13.92 1.66 -9.91
N PHE A 216 13.72 1.14 -8.71
CA PHE A 216 14.80 0.90 -7.76
C PHE A 216 15.81 -0.12 -8.29
N ASN A 217 17.09 0.13 -8.02
CA ASN A 217 18.20 -0.78 -8.25
C ASN A 217 19.10 -0.81 -7.00
N SER A 218 20.04 -1.74 -6.95
CA SER A 218 20.92 -1.92 -5.80
C SER A 218 21.78 -0.70 -5.45
N TRP A 219 22.12 0.15 -6.42
CA TRP A 219 22.88 1.37 -6.18
C TRP A 219 22.07 2.44 -5.43
N GLU A 220 20.82 2.63 -5.80
CA GLU A 220 19.93 3.59 -5.15
C GLU A 220 19.57 3.16 -3.74
N ILE A 221 19.27 1.88 -3.55
CA ILE A 221 18.94 1.31 -2.25
C ILE A 221 20.19 1.32 -1.34
N GLY A 222 21.37 0.99 -1.86
CA GLY A 222 22.62 1.02 -1.10
C GLY A 222 22.93 2.40 -0.53
N ARG A 223 22.65 3.48 -1.26
CA ARG A 223 22.79 4.84 -0.74
C ARG A 223 21.78 5.15 0.37
N ALA A 224 20.56 4.67 0.25
CA ALA A 224 19.53 4.91 1.26
C ALA A 224 19.76 4.14 2.57
N SER A 225 20.45 2.98 2.50
CA SER A 225 20.73 2.14 3.65
C SER A 225 22.07 2.46 4.35
N CYS A 226 22.91 3.35 3.77
CA CYS A 226 24.14 3.76 4.42
C CYS A 226 23.85 4.41 5.77
N ARG A 227 24.32 3.77 6.81
CA ARG A 227 24.37 4.35 8.17
C ARG A 227 25.66 5.19 8.25
N GLU A 228 25.51 6.52 8.30
CA GLU A 228 26.59 7.40 8.79
C GLU A 228 26.55 7.49 10.32
#